data_39962331841ef3b13efe4ac46853cf52
#
_entry.id   39962331841ef3b13efe4ac46853cf52
#
_cell.length_a   1.000
_cell.length_b   1.000
_cell.length_c   1.000
_cell.angle_alpha   90.00
_cell.angle_beta   90.00
_cell.angle_gamma   90.00
#
_symmetry.space_group_name_H-M   'P 1'
#
loop_
_entity.id
_entity.type
_entity.pdbx_description
1 polymer ?
#
loop_
_entity_poly.entity_id
_entity_poly.type
_entity_poly.pdbx_seq_one_letter_code
_entity_poly.pdbx_strand_id
1 'polypeptide(L)'
;MSKRFCVTGTCIPAKNYMVDISGRVDMIIHDYIDKGQYFTINRARQYGKTTTLYMLEQRLKSDYLVISLSFEAVDEYFASLGTLAEGLMMDIAECLKNQNASEIIIEEWNEPLSDKFPLRSLGMKITKLCKASNKKVVLMIDEVDKSSDNQIFLSFLGLLREKYLKCQQGKDITFQSVILAGVYDVKSLKLKIHPQEETKYNSPWNIAVDFSMDMSFNINDIKSMLEDYEREHNTGMDIGQISSIIYDYTSGYPYLVSRICQLTDERIASYEKDADEKKAWTKTGLLQAIKLLLKEPNTLFDDMTKKLLDYPALKDMLQKILFDGIDFPFKRENPIIDLGVTFGFLKDRNGIVAVANRIFETQLYDTFLSEMAVNDKLYIDAASNRNQYIASDMLQMDLVMKKFYEYFEEIYTENDHKFIEENGRKLFLLYLKPIINGTGNYYVEARTRDNRRTDIIVDYKGKRFIIELKIWHGNEYNLRGQKQLFDYLDYYKEDRGYLLSFNFNKNKQTGVNELEYDGKKILEVVV
;
A
#
# COMPACT_ATOMS: atom_id res chain seq x y z
N MET A 1 10.59 26.68 13.53
CA MET A 1 10.64 26.03 12.19
C MET A 1 9.22 25.70 11.82
N SER A 2 8.79 26.01 10.60
CA SER A 2 7.48 25.55 10.08
C SER A 2 7.45 24.02 10.02
N LYS A 3 6.30 23.43 10.31
CA LYS A 3 6.08 21.99 10.12
C LYS A 3 6.16 21.65 8.63
N ARG A 4 6.34 20.38 8.30
CA ARG A 4 6.32 19.86 6.92
C ARG A 4 5.69 18.47 6.89
N PHE A 5 5.21 18.04 5.73
CA PHE A 5 4.73 16.67 5.56
C PHE A 5 5.90 15.67 5.62
N CYS A 6 5.71 14.60 6.39
CA CYS A 6 6.75 13.59 6.61
C CYS A 6 6.60 12.44 5.60
N VAL A 7 7.66 12.16 4.84
CA VAL A 7 7.70 11.05 3.86
C VAL A 7 8.90 10.13 4.07
N THR A 8 9.82 10.50 4.95
CA THR A 8 10.99 9.69 5.28
C THR A 8 11.24 9.71 6.79
N GLY A 9 11.62 8.55 7.33
CA GLY A 9 11.90 8.43 8.77
C GLY A 9 10.65 8.51 9.65
N THR A 10 10.87 8.90 10.90
CA THR A 10 9.83 8.98 11.93
C THR A 10 9.10 10.31 11.88
N CYS A 11 7.76 10.28 11.82
CA CYS A 11 6.95 11.50 11.94
C CYS A 11 6.88 11.95 13.39
N ILE A 12 7.21 13.22 13.63
CA ILE A 12 7.24 13.85 14.96
C ILE A 12 6.22 14.99 14.99
N PRO A 13 5.21 15.00 15.90
CA PRO A 13 4.11 15.98 15.88
C PRO A 13 4.57 17.45 15.95
N ALA A 14 5.68 17.71 16.64
CA ALA A 14 6.25 19.07 16.75
C ALA A 14 6.92 19.57 15.45
N LYS A 15 7.24 18.68 14.51
CA LYS A 15 8.00 18.98 13.28
C LYS A 15 7.22 18.70 12.01
N ASN A 16 6.14 17.91 12.10
CA ASN A 16 5.46 17.38 10.93
C ASN A 16 3.94 17.62 11.01
N TYR A 17 3.35 17.90 9.85
CA TYR A 17 1.92 17.71 9.64
C TYR A 17 1.68 16.21 9.53
N MET A 18 0.97 15.65 10.49
CA MET A 18 0.69 14.22 10.56
C MET A 18 -0.70 13.96 11.13
N VAL A 19 -1.21 12.80 10.84
CA VAL A 19 -2.45 12.32 11.45
C VAL A 19 -2.25 12.12 12.95
N ASP A 20 -3.21 12.56 13.76
CA ASP A 20 -3.21 12.24 15.18
C ASP A 20 -3.56 10.76 15.39
N ILE A 21 -2.56 9.98 15.79
CA ILE A 21 -2.70 8.55 16.09
C ILE A 21 -2.78 8.27 17.61
N SER A 22 -2.93 9.30 18.45
CA SER A 22 -2.96 9.15 19.91
C SER A 22 -4.00 8.15 20.38
N GLY A 23 -5.22 8.19 19.82
CA GLY A 23 -6.26 7.24 20.17
C GLY A 23 -5.92 5.79 19.79
N ARG A 24 -5.19 5.57 18.68
CA ARG A 24 -4.70 4.24 18.29
C ARG A 24 -3.60 3.76 19.24
N VAL A 25 -2.70 4.65 19.62
CA VAL A 25 -1.64 4.37 20.60
C VAL A 25 -2.24 3.97 21.94
N ASP A 26 -3.23 4.71 22.45
CA ASP A 26 -3.92 4.39 23.70
C ASP A 26 -4.64 3.03 23.61
N MET A 27 -5.27 2.70 22.48
CA MET A 27 -5.86 1.36 22.26
C MET A 27 -4.80 0.25 22.26
N ILE A 28 -3.63 0.46 21.63
CA ILE A 28 -2.53 -0.52 21.66
C ILE A 28 -2.06 -0.76 23.09
N ILE A 29 -1.92 0.29 23.88
CA ILE A 29 -1.51 0.18 25.28
C ILE A 29 -2.54 -0.62 26.07
N HIS A 30 -3.81 -0.21 26.01
CA HIS A 30 -4.87 -0.84 26.78
C HIS A 30 -5.13 -2.29 26.36
N ASP A 31 -5.18 -2.57 25.05
CA ASP A 31 -5.62 -3.88 24.55
C ASP A 31 -4.51 -4.92 24.51
N TYR A 32 -3.25 -4.51 24.41
CA TYR A 32 -2.12 -5.42 24.28
C TYR A 32 -1.11 -5.28 25.42
N ILE A 33 -0.59 -4.06 25.68
CA ILE A 33 0.56 -3.86 26.59
C ILE A 33 0.13 -4.07 28.04
N ASP A 34 -0.95 -3.44 28.49
CA ASP A 34 -1.48 -3.56 29.86
C ASP A 34 -1.86 -5.00 30.19
N LYS A 35 -2.35 -5.74 29.20
CA LYS A 35 -2.72 -7.16 29.32
C LYS A 35 -1.52 -8.11 29.28
N GLY A 36 -0.30 -7.61 29.15
CA GLY A 36 0.91 -8.43 29.13
C GLY A 36 1.05 -9.30 27.89
N GLN A 37 0.50 -8.86 26.75
CA GLN A 37 0.55 -9.63 25.50
C GLN A 37 1.82 -9.34 24.72
N TYR A 38 2.35 -10.36 24.06
CA TYR A 38 3.39 -10.25 23.05
C TYR A 38 2.73 -10.22 21.67
N PHE A 39 3.15 -9.33 20.79
CA PHE A 39 2.53 -9.19 19.47
C PHE A 39 3.50 -8.67 18.42
N THR A 40 3.09 -8.79 17.15
CA THR A 40 3.87 -8.31 16.01
C THR A 40 3.07 -7.31 15.20
N ILE A 41 3.63 -6.12 14.97
CA ILE A 41 3.10 -5.13 14.03
C ILE A 41 3.67 -5.46 12.65
N ASN A 42 3.01 -6.37 11.94
CA ASN A 42 3.38 -6.78 10.58
C ASN A 42 2.56 -5.98 9.56
N ARG A 43 3.18 -4.96 8.99
CA ARG A 43 2.57 -4.09 7.98
C ARG A 43 3.57 -3.84 6.85
N ALA A 44 3.05 -3.53 5.68
CA ALA A 44 3.83 -3.17 4.50
C ALA A 44 4.87 -2.08 4.79
N ARG A 45 5.82 -1.89 3.88
CA ARG A 45 6.78 -0.79 3.99
C ARG A 45 6.06 0.55 4.02
N GLN A 46 6.65 1.53 4.73
CA GLN A 46 6.13 2.91 4.82
C GLN A 46 4.67 2.99 5.31
N TYR A 47 4.25 2.03 6.14
CA TYR A 47 2.91 1.98 6.74
C TYR A 47 2.85 2.58 8.14
N GLY A 48 3.86 3.36 8.54
CA GLY A 48 3.88 4.08 9.80
C GLY A 48 4.29 3.25 11.03
N LYS A 49 4.89 2.06 10.88
CA LYS A 49 5.35 1.19 11.98
C LYS A 49 6.28 1.93 12.95
N THR A 50 7.39 2.47 12.44
CA THR A 50 8.38 3.20 13.24
C THR A 50 7.78 4.43 13.95
N THR A 51 6.89 5.16 13.27
CA THR A 51 6.16 6.29 13.89
C THR A 51 5.25 5.80 15.02
N THR A 52 4.56 4.68 14.84
CA THR A 52 3.72 4.10 15.90
C THR A 52 4.56 3.65 17.11
N LEU A 53 5.70 3.00 16.87
CA LEU A 53 6.63 2.63 17.95
C LEU A 53 7.17 3.87 18.68
N TYR A 54 7.55 4.91 17.95
CA TYR A 54 7.97 6.18 18.55
C TYR A 54 6.88 6.81 19.44
N MET A 55 5.64 6.87 18.95
CA MET A 55 4.52 7.42 19.72
C MET A 55 4.19 6.56 20.94
N LEU A 56 4.25 5.23 20.82
CA LEU A 56 4.14 4.31 21.94
C LEU A 56 5.23 4.57 22.98
N GLU A 57 6.48 4.69 22.56
CA GLU A 57 7.59 4.99 23.47
C GLU A 57 7.35 6.29 24.24
N GLN A 58 6.98 7.37 23.54
CA GLN A 58 6.71 8.65 24.23
C GLN A 58 5.56 8.52 25.24
N ARG A 59 4.52 7.76 24.92
CA ARG A 59 3.33 7.61 25.78
C ARG A 59 3.57 6.67 26.96
N LEU A 60 4.41 5.64 26.79
CA LEU A 60 4.68 4.63 27.82
C LEU A 60 5.70 5.06 28.89
N LYS A 61 6.59 6.03 28.60
CA LYS A 61 7.70 6.43 29.49
C LYS A 61 7.26 6.83 30.88
N SER A 62 6.02 7.33 31.08
CA SER A 62 5.50 7.68 32.40
C SER A 62 5.31 6.45 33.29
N ASP A 63 4.81 5.35 32.74
CA ASP A 63 4.30 4.19 33.49
C ASP A 63 5.17 2.93 33.34
N TYR A 64 5.98 2.87 32.29
CA TYR A 64 6.81 1.72 31.93
C TYR A 64 8.29 2.11 31.78
N LEU A 65 9.18 1.15 31.96
CA LEU A 65 10.55 1.21 31.46
C LEU A 65 10.56 0.65 30.03
N VAL A 66 10.83 1.49 29.05
CA VAL A 66 10.73 1.12 27.63
C VAL A 66 12.10 0.86 27.05
N ILE A 67 12.33 -0.32 26.53
CA ILE A 67 13.51 -0.69 25.75
C ILE A 67 13.11 -0.69 24.28
N SER A 68 13.62 0.27 23.51
CA SER A 68 13.32 0.46 22.09
C SER A 68 14.58 0.20 21.27
N LEU A 69 14.57 -0.85 20.47
CA LEU A 69 15.70 -1.32 19.66
C LEU A 69 15.33 -1.30 18.17
N SER A 70 16.34 -1.29 17.31
CA SER A 70 16.16 -1.47 15.86
C SER A 70 17.18 -2.47 15.33
N PHE A 71 16.75 -3.37 14.48
CA PHE A 71 17.64 -4.28 13.76
C PHE A 71 18.06 -3.71 12.39
N GLU A 72 17.93 -2.41 12.20
CA GLU A 72 18.52 -1.73 11.06
C GLU A 72 20.03 -1.64 11.19
N ALA A 73 20.78 -2.09 10.17
CA ALA A 73 22.25 -2.01 10.12
C ALA A 73 23.02 -2.76 11.23
N VAL A 74 22.46 -3.86 11.76
CA VAL A 74 23.09 -4.71 12.78
C VAL A 74 23.28 -6.15 12.28
N ASP A 75 23.58 -6.35 10.99
CA ASP A 75 23.74 -7.68 10.39
C ASP A 75 24.78 -8.52 11.11
N GLU A 76 25.82 -7.91 11.66
CA GLU A 76 26.88 -8.56 12.44
C GLU A 76 26.38 -9.23 13.73
N TYR A 77 25.27 -8.77 14.31
CA TYR A 77 24.67 -9.42 15.48
C TYR A 77 24.26 -10.86 15.18
N PHE A 78 23.90 -11.15 13.94
CA PHE A 78 23.42 -12.46 13.53
C PHE A 78 24.51 -13.41 13.05
N ALA A 79 25.79 -13.11 13.33
CA ALA A 79 26.91 -14.00 13.02
C ALA A 79 27.00 -15.20 14.01
N SER A 80 26.62 -15.01 15.28
CA SER A 80 26.60 -16.04 16.31
C SER A 80 25.63 -15.72 17.45
N LEU A 81 25.30 -16.71 18.29
CA LEU A 81 24.50 -16.46 19.50
C LEU A 81 25.21 -15.54 20.49
N GLY A 82 26.55 -15.56 20.50
CA GLY A 82 27.37 -14.67 21.32
C GLY A 82 27.24 -13.22 20.86
N THR A 83 27.51 -12.95 19.58
CA THR A 83 27.43 -11.61 19.01
C THR A 83 26.03 -11.00 19.15
N LEU A 84 24.96 -11.80 18.94
CA LEU A 84 23.61 -11.32 19.15
C LEU A 84 23.36 -10.94 20.63
N ALA A 85 23.77 -11.80 21.57
CA ALA A 85 23.54 -11.54 22.98
C ALA A 85 24.32 -10.33 23.48
N GLU A 86 25.58 -10.15 23.03
CA GLU A 86 26.40 -8.99 23.33
C GLU A 86 25.85 -7.71 22.72
N GLY A 87 25.45 -7.73 21.44
CA GLY A 87 24.83 -6.59 20.77
C GLY A 87 23.56 -6.13 21.47
N LEU A 88 22.65 -7.08 21.79
CA LEU A 88 21.45 -6.75 22.57
C LEU A 88 21.78 -6.19 23.96
N MET A 89 22.84 -6.68 24.61
CA MET A 89 23.27 -6.11 25.87
C MET A 89 23.71 -4.65 25.73
N MET A 90 24.52 -4.34 24.70
CA MET A 90 25.00 -2.99 24.44
C MET A 90 23.83 -2.03 24.19
N ASP A 91 22.92 -2.40 23.32
CA ASP A 91 21.78 -1.57 22.96
C ASP A 91 20.83 -1.34 24.16
N ILE A 92 20.56 -2.39 24.94
CA ILE A 92 19.74 -2.28 26.15
C ILE A 92 20.44 -1.42 27.20
N ALA A 93 21.75 -1.55 27.37
CA ALA A 93 22.52 -0.69 28.29
C ALA A 93 22.42 0.79 27.90
N GLU A 94 22.48 1.10 26.60
CA GLU A 94 22.30 2.45 26.08
C GLU A 94 20.88 2.98 26.37
N CYS A 95 19.85 2.17 26.10
CA CYS A 95 18.47 2.53 26.43
C CYS A 95 18.26 2.82 27.91
N LEU A 96 18.87 2.03 28.81
CA LEU A 96 18.78 2.19 30.25
C LEU A 96 19.46 3.50 30.71
N LYS A 97 20.64 3.81 30.15
CA LYS A 97 21.35 5.08 30.43
C LYS A 97 20.52 6.29 29.99
N ASN A 98 19.95 6.24 28.77
CA ASN A 98 19.16 7.33 28.21
C ASN A 98 17.86 7.60 29.00
N GLN A 99 17.36 6.62 29.74
CA GLN A 99 16.17 6.73 30.58
C GLN A 99 16.50 6.98 32.08
N ASN A 100 17.76 7.27 32.41
CA ASN A 100 18.22 7.50 33.78
C ASN A 100 17.83 6.34 34.72
N ALA A 101 17.99 5.10 34.28
CA ALA A 101 17.86 3.94 35.14
C ALA A 101 18.87 4.01 36.30
N SER A 102 18.59 3.34 37.41
CA SER A 102 19.50 3.39 38.56
C SER A 102 20.89 2.84 38.20
N GLU A 103 21.95 3.43 38.77
CA GLU A 103 23.33 3.00 38.53
C GLU A 103 23.52 1.51 38.82
N ILE A 104 22.88 0.97 39.85
CA ILE A 104 22.91 -0.45 40.20
C ILE A 104 22.42 -1.33 39.03
N ILE A 105 21.34 -0.92 38.36
CA ILE A 105 20.80 -1.66 37.20
C ILE A 105 21.79 -1.63 36.03
N ILE A 106 22.39 -0.45 35.80
CA ILE A 106 23.34 -0.24 34.70
C ILE A 106 24.64 -1.05 34.95
N GLU A 107 25.18 -1.03 36.18
CA GLU A 107 26.37 -1.81 36.54
C GLU A 107 26.12 -3.32 36.42
N GLU A 108 25.01 -3.82 36.95
CA GLU A 108 24.66 -5.25 36.85
C GLU A 108 24.41 -5.68 35.39
N TRP A 109 23.87 -4.78 34.57
CA TRP A 109 23.68 -5.05 33.16
C TRP A 109 25.01 -5.12 32.37
N ASN A 110 26.00 -4.33 32.73
CA ASN A 110 27.31 -4.30 32.07
C ASN A 110 28.23 -5.49 32.41
N GLU A 111 27.89 -6.34 33.38
CA GLU A 111 28.66 -7.57 33.64
C GLU A 111 28.70 -8.47 32.36
N PRO A 112 29.86 -9.10 32.04
CA PRO A 112 29.99 -9.92 30.84
C PRO A 112 29.04 -11.12 30.83
N LEU A 113 28.66 -11.55 29.64
CA LEU A 113 27.90 -12.78 29.45
C LEU A 113 28.79 -14.03 29.54
N SER A 114 28.17 -15.18 29.76
CA SER A 114 28.85 -16.48 29.67
C SER A 114 29.13 -16.85 28.22
N ASP A 115 30.39 -17.05 27.85
CA ASP A 115 30.79 -17.46 26.49
C ASP A 115 30.17 -18.80 26.07
N LYS A 116 29.96 -19.70 27.05
CA LYS A 116 29.41 -21.03 26.77
C LYS A 116 27.90 -21.04 26.54
N PHE A 117 27.17 -20.16 27.22
CA PHE A 117 25.69 -20.12 27.16
C PHE A 117 25.18 -18.66 27.07
N PRO A 118 25.49 -17.92 25.99
CA PRO A 118 25.24 -16.47 25.92
C PRO A 118 23.75 -16.12 26.03
N LEU A 119 22.86 -16.80 25.31
CA LEU A 119 21.40 -16.53 25.40
C LEU A 119 20.82 -16.87 26.76
N ARG A 120 21.27 -17.94 27.41
CA ARG A 120 20.83 -18.26 28.78
C ARG A 120 21.27 -17.19 29.77
N SER A 121 22.50 -16.71 29.63
CA SER A 121 23.04 -15.62 30.44
C SER A 121 22.25 -14.32 30.22
N LEU A 122 21.96 -13.97 28.96
CA LEU A 122 21.07 -12.85 28.62
C LEU A 122 19.70 -13.00 29.27
N GLY A 123 19.10 -14.19 29.21
CA GLY A 123 17.82 -14.50 29.87
C GLY A 123 17.84 -14.25 31.38
N MET A 124 18.94 -14.58 32.05
CA MET A 124 19.11 -14.31 33.50
C MET A 124 19.22 -12.80 33.77
N LYS A 125 19.91 -12.06 32.92
CA LYS A 125 20.00 -10.58 33.04
C LYS A 125 18.66 -9.90 32.82
N ILE A 126 17.84 -10.38 31.86
CA ILE A 126 16.47 -9.91 31.66
C ILE A 126 15.63 -10.12 32.94
N THR A 127 15.76 -11.29 33.59
CA THR A 127 15.04 -11.53 34.87
C THR A 127 15.49 -10.54 35.95
N LYS A 128 16.78 -10.31 36.09
CA LYS A 128 17.34 -9.38 37.08
C LYS A 128 16.85 -7.95 36.82
N LEU A 129 16.91 -7.50 35.57
CA LEU A 129 16.41 -6.19 35.15
C LEU A 129 14.94 -6.00 35.52
N CYS A 130 14.09 -6.95 35.13
CA CYS A 130 12.65 -6.88 35.40
C CYS A 130 12.31 -6.95 36.90
N LYS A 131 13.17 -7.60 37.72
CA LYS A 131 13.03 -7.62 39.17
C LYS A 131 13.49 -6.31 39.85
N ALA A 132 14.58 -5.74 39.36
CA ALA A 132 15.17 -4.53 39.94
C ALA A 132 14.43 -3.25 39.53
N SER A 133 13.74 -3.27 38.43
CA SER A 133 12.99 -2.10 37.93
C SER A 133 11.74 -1.85 38.76
N ASN A 134 11.54 -0.57 39.16
CA ASN A 134 10.31 -0.12 39.81
C ASN A 134 9.10 -0.03 38.87
N LYS A 135 9.34 -0.03 37.56
CA LYS A 135 8.33 -0.04 36.51
C LYS A 135 8.36 -1.36 35.76
N LYS A 136 7.21 -1.80 35.25
CA LYS A 136 7.17 -2.93 34.32
C LYS A 136 7.95 -2.58 33.05
N VAL A 137 8.65 -3.58 32.48
CA VAL A 137 9.54 -3.37 31.33
C VAL A 137 8.85 -3.78 30.05
N VAL A 138 8.86 -2.91 29.04
CA VAL A 138 8.34 -3.18 27.68
C VAL A 138 9.52 -3.21 26.71
N LEU A 139 9.62 -4.26 25.90
CA LEU A 139 10.60 -4.39 24.81
C LEU A 139 9.92 -4.13 23.48
N MET A 140 10.48 -3.22 22.68
CA MET A 140 10.08 -2.95 21.31
C MET A 140 11.28 -3.14 20.39
N ILE A 141 11.10 -3.86 19.27
CA ILE A 141 12.17 -4.08 18.28
C ILE A 141 11.60 -3.76 16.90
N ASP A 142 12.17 -2.77 16.21
CA ASP A 142 11.83 -2.42 14.83
C ASP A 142 12.72 -3.16 13.83
N GLU A 143 12.28 -3.24 12.57
CA GLU A 143 12.99 -3.83 11.41
C GLU A 143 13.40 -5.32 11.62
N VAL A 144 12.58 -6.10 12.35
CA VAL A 144 12.89 -7.52 12.65
C VAL A 144 12.97 -8.42 11.40
N ASP A 145 12.45 -7.99 10.28
CA ASP A 145 12.48 -8.74 9.02
C ASP A 145 13.87 -8.77 8.36
N LYS A 146 14.78 -7.86 8.71
CA LYS A 146 16.17 -7.92 8.23
C LYS A 146 16.95 -9.13 8.78
N SER A 147 16.54 -9.62 9.95
CA SER A 147 17.09 -10.82 10.59
C SER A 147 16.25 -12.08 10.38
N SER A 148 15.19 -12.00 9.59
CA SER A 148 14.13 -13.01 9.52
C SER A 148 14.57 -14.37 8.98
N ASP A 149 15.61 -14.43 8.16
CA ASP A 149 16.13 -15.66 7.56
C ASP A 149 17.25 -16.32 8.41
N ASN A 150 17.44 -15.84 9.67
CA ASN A 150 18.54 -16.26 10.50
C ASN A 150 18.08 -17.16 11.67
N GLN A 151 18.67 -18.37 11.78
CA GLN A 151 18.40 -19.33 12.86
C GLN A 151 18.74 -18.74 14.25
N ILE A 152 19.68 -17.81 14.33
CA ILE A 152 20.08 -17.13 15.57
C ILE A 152 18.94 -16.27 16.11
N PHE A 153 18.24 -15.53 15.22
CA PHE A 153 17.05 -14.78 15.59
C PHE A 153 15.93 -15.69 16.11
N LEU A 154 15.70 -16.83 15.46
CA LEU A 154 14.73 -17.82 15.94
C LEU A 154 15.08 -18.34 17.34
N SER A 155 16.37 -18.50 17.65
CA SER A 155 16.82 -18.91 19.00
C SER A 155 16.54 -17.84 20.05
N PHE A 156 16.70 -16.55 19.70
CA PHE A 156 16.30 -15.44 20.56
C PHE A 156 14.78 -15.40 20.81
N LEU A 157 13.98 -15.59 19.77
CA LEU A 157 12.51 -15.72 19.94
C LEU A 157 12.15 -16.92 20.83
N GLY A 158 12.91 -18.01 20.73
CA GLY A 158 12.77 -19.15 21.63
C GLY A 158 13.04 -18.81 23.10
N LEU A 159 14.07 -17.99 23.37
CA LEU A 159 14.35 -17.47 24.71
C LEU A 159 13.18 -16.61 25.24
N LEU A 160 12.70 -15.67 24.44
CA LEU A 160 11.56 -14.82 24.85
C LEU A 160 10.31 -15.65 25.14
N ARG A 161 10.03 -16.66 24.32
CA ARG A 161 8.94 -17.60 24.53
C ARG A 161 9.10 -18.39 25.82
N GLU A 162 10.27 -18.95 26.09
CA GLU A 162 10.54 -19.71 27.31
C GLU A 162 10.28 -18.85 28.54
N LYS A 163 10.78 -17.61 28.54
CA LYS A 163 10.59 -16.67 29.64
C LYS A 163 9.12 -16.30 29.83
N TYR A 164 8.39 -16.03 28.74
CA TYR A 164 6.96 -15.75 28.79
C TYR A 164 6.18 -16.90 29.44
N LEU A 165 6.39 -18.14 28.98
CA LEU A 165 5.70 -19.31 29.51
C LEU A 165 6.06 -19.58 30.99
N LYS A 166 7.32 -19.38 31.40
CA LYS A 166 7.73 -19.51 32.81
C LYS A 166 7.11 -18.40 33.66
N CYS A 167 6.99 -17.18 33.13
CA CYS A 167 6.34 -16.08 33.84
C CYS A 167 4.85 -16.37 34.08
N GLN A 168 4.14 -16.89 33.07
CA GLN A 168 2.75 -17.31 33.21
C GLN A 168 2.53 -18.41 34.28
N GLN A 169 3.57 -19.22 34.53
CA GLN A 169 3.56 -20.25 35.59
C GLN A 169 4.04 -19.72 36.97
N GLY A 170 4.35 -18.42 37.07
CA GLY A 170 4.91 -17.85 38.29
C GLY A 170 6.36 -18.28 38.62
N LYS A 171 7.09 -18.87 37.65
CA LYS A 171 8.45 -19.40 37.82
C LYS A 171 9.55 -18.44 37.38
N ASP A 172 9.20 -17.37 36.67
CA ASP A 172 10.15 -16.33 36.20
C ASP A 172 9.47 -14.97 36.20
N ILE A 173 10.27 -13.90 36.05
CA ILE A 173 9.83 -12.54 35.79
C ILE A 173 10.48 -12.09 34.47
N THR A 174 9.70 -11.49 33.58
CA THR A 174 10.14 -11.07 32.26
C THR A 174 9.45 -9.78 31.80
N PHE A 175 9.64 -9.38 30.57
CA PHE A 175 8.99 -8.22 29.97
C PHE A 175 7.46 -8.29 30.14
N GLN A 176 6.84 -7.15 30.46
CA GLN A 176 5.39 -7.00 30.48
C GLN A 176 4.81 -7.25 29.09
N SER A 177 5.43 -6.68 28.06
CA SER A 177 5.06 -6.86 26.67
C SER A 177 6.30 -6.86 25.78
N VAL A 178 6.24 -7.59 24.68
CA VAL A 178 7.25 -7.56 23.60
C VAL A 178 6.54 -7.24 22.30
N ILE A 179 7.00 -6.19 21.64
CA ILE A 179 6.47 -5.69 20.37
C ILE A 179 7.54 -5.87 19.30
N LEU A 180 7.26 -6.67 18.30
CA LEU A 180 8.13 -6.80 17.13
C LEU A 180 7.48 -6.07 15.95
N ALA A 181 8.23 -5.25 15.24
CA ALA A 181 7.74 -4.56 14.05
C ALA A 181 8.55 -4.94 12.81
N GLY A 182 7.86 -5.25 11.73
CA GLY A 182 8.46 -5.66 10.45
C GLY A 182 7.44 -5.76 9.34
N VAL A 183 7.87 -6.22 8.16
CA VAL A 183 6.98 -6.46 7.01
C VAL A 183 6.40 -7.86 7.10
N TYR A 184 7.23 -8.87 7.32
CA TYR A 184 6.80 -10.26 7.35
C TYR A 184 6.22 -10.66 8.71
N ASP A 185 5.27 -11.60 8.68
CA ASP A 185 4.82 -12.24 9.91
C ASP A 185 5.95 -13.15 10.45
N VAL A 186 6.42 -12.82 11.65
CA VAL A 186 7.45 -13.59 12.37
C VAL A 186 7.01 -15.03 12.62
N LYS A 187 5.69 -15.31 12.65
CA LYS A 187 5.15 -16.66 12.77
C LYS A 187 5.45 -17.53 11.54
N SER A 188 5.57 -16.93 10.36
CA SER A 188 5.79 -17.63 9.08
C SER A 188 7.26 -17.70 8.64
N LEU A 189 8.20 -17.13 9.40
CA LEU A 189 9.63 -17.05 9.03
C LEU A 189 10.30 -18.40 8.79
N LYS A 190 9.92 -19.45 9.53
CA LYS A 190 10.50 -20.80 9.37
C LYS A 190 10.23 -21.44 8.01
N LEU A 191 9.09 -21.14 7.39
CA LEU A 191 8.73 -21.64 6.06
C LEU A 191 9.71 -21.18 4.97
N LYS A 192 10.37 -20.03 5.18
CA LYS A 192 11.39 -19.52 4.27
C LYS A 192 12.77 -20.17 4.44
N ILE A 193 13.12 -20.51 5.69
CA ILE A 193 14.45 -21.10 6.01
C ILE A 193 14.51 -22.58 5.61
N HIS A 194 13.40 -23.31 5.73
CA HIS A 194 13.31 -24.75 5.44
C HIS A 194 12.06 -25.11 4.62
N PRO A 195 12.02 -24.76 3.32
CA PRO A 195 10.85 -25.03 2.47
C PRO A 195 10.46 -26.52 2.35
N GLN A 196 11.41 -27.44 2.62
CA GLN A 196 11.18 -28.89 2.53
C GLN A 196 10.73 -29.56 3.83
N GLU A 197 10.70 -28.82 4.96
CA GLU A 197 10.33 -29.35 6.28
C GLU A 197 8.94 -28.86 6.78
N GLU A 198 8.00 -28.66 5.89
CA GLU A 198 6.68 -28.02 6.14
C GLU A 198 5.85 -28.62 7.28
N THR A 199 6.21 -29.78 7.82
CA THR A 199 5.29 -30.53 8.71
C THR A 199 5.72 -30.65 10.17
N LYS A 200 6.88 -30.15 10.61
CA LYS A 200 7.41 -30.53 11.93
C LYS A 200 7.68 -29.42 12.96
N TYR A 201 7.64 -28.14 12.64
CA TYR A 201 8.03 -27.13 13.63
C TYR A 201 7.07 -25.95 13.74
N ASN A 202 6.41 -25.84 14.88
CA ASN A 202 5.70 -24.61 15.26
C ASN A 202 6.68 -23.44 15.42
N SER A 203 6.35 -22.26 14.90
CA SER A 203 7.12 -21.05 15.11
C SER A 203 7.37 -20.81 16.61
N PRO A 204 8.60 -20.43 17.04
CA PRO A 204 8.83 -20.07 18.43
C PRO A 204 7.99 -18.84 18.87
N TRP A 205 7.44 -18.08 17.93
CA TRP A 205 6.62 -16.89 18.18
C TRP A 205 5.11 -17.16 18.23
N ASN A 206 4.68 -18.41 18.37
CA ASN A 206 3.26 -18.77 18.45
C ASN A 206 2.56 -18.31 19.76
N ILE A 207 3.30 -17.72 20.69
CA ILE A 207 2.76 -17.06 21.89
C ILE A 207 2.21 -15.66 21.60
N ALA A 208 2.59 -15.08 20.47
CA ALA A 208 2.14 -13.74 20.10
C ALA A 208 0.68 -13.76 19.67
N VAL A 209 -0.06 -12.77 20.17
CA VAL A 209 -1.44 -12.52 19.72
C VAL A 209 -1.43 -11.83 18.36
N ASP A 210 -2.54 -11.92 17.64
CA ASP A 210 -2.68 -11.26 16.35
C ASP A 210 -2.95 -9.77 16.55
N PHE A 211 -2.18 -8.95 15.84
CA PHE A 211 -2.37 -7.50 15.80
C PHE A 211 -3.37 -7.15 14.70
N SER A 212 -4.64 -7.00 15.08
CA SER A 212 -5.76 -6.79 14.16
C SER A 212 -6.09 -5.31 13.88
N MET A 213 -5.39 -4.37 14.54
CA MET A 213 -5.67 -2.93 14.38
C MET A 213 -5.32 -2.45 12.97
N ASP A 214 -6.25 -1.74 12.33
CA ASP A 214 -5.99 -1.06 11.06
C ASP A 214 -5.13 0.18 11.29
N MET A 215 -4.01 0.26 10.57
CA MET A 215 -3.08 1.40 10.62
C MET A 215 -3.28 2.37 9.45
N SER A 216 -4.16 2.06 8.48
CA SER A 216 -4.50 2.99 7.40
C SER A 216 -5.27 4.20 7.93
N PHE A 217 -5.16 5.32 7.23
CA PHE A 217 -5.87 6.54 7.60
C PHE A 217 -7.27 6.53 6.99
N ASN A 218 -8.27 6.86 7.78
CA ASN A 218 -9.61 7.15 7.27
C ASN A 218 -9.73 8.61 6.82
N ILE A 219 -10.87 8.99 6.23
CA ILE A 219 -11.09 10.35 5.74
C ILE A 219 -10.98 11.39 6.87
N ASN A 220 -11.44 11.07 8.09
CA ASN A 220 -11.37 12.00 9.22
C ASN A 220 -9.93 12.17 9.73
N ASP A 221 -9.13 11.09 9.69
CA ASP A 221 -7.72 11.15 9.98
C ASP A 221 -7.00 12.14 9.02
N ILE A 222 -7.27 12.02 7.72
CA ILE A 222 -6.69 12.92 6.71
C ILE A 222 -7.16 14.35 6.91
N LYS A 223 -8.45 14.54 7.24
CA LYS A 223 -8.98 15.88 7.57
C LYS A 223 -8.22 16.52 8.72
N SER A 224 -8.00 15.80 9.81
CA SER A 224 -7.31 16.33 10.99
C SER A 224 -5.90 16.83 10.67
N MET A 225 -5.17 16.11 9.80
CA MET A 225 -3.85 16.52 9.31
C MET A 225 -3.93 17.78 8.44
N LEU A 226 -4.91 17.87 7.55
CA LEU A 226 -5.11 19.03 6.68
C LEU A 226 -5.60 20.25 7.45
N GLU A 227 -6.39 20.07 8.51
CA GLU A 227 -6.81 21.15 9.41
C GLU A 227 -5.62 21.76 10.16
N ASP A 228 -4.63 20.92 10.55
CA ASP A 228 -3.39 21.39 11.16
C ASP A 228 -2.57 22.25 10.18
N TYR A 229 -2.47 21.80 8.92
CA TYR A 229 -1.83 22.55 7.84
C TYR A 229 -2.56 23.86 7.53
N GLU A 230 -3.89 23.81 7.38
CA GLU A 230 -4.70 24.99 7.03
C GLU A 230 -4.65 26.10 8.07
N ARG A 231 -4.52 25.75 9.36
CA ARG A 231 -4.35 26.74 10.44
C ARG A 231 -3.07 27.57 10.30
N GLU A 232 -2.02 27.02 9.72
CA GLU A 232 -0.73 27.72 9.54
C GLU A 232 -0.66 28.45 8.20
N HIS A 233 -1.24 27.89 7.12
CA HIS A 233 -1.09 28.36 5.74
C HIS A 233 -2.28 29.17 5.20
N ASN A 234 -3.49 28.99 5.77
CA ASN A 234 -4.71 29.71 5.38
C ASN A 234 -4.97 29.69 3.86
N THR A 235 -4.89 28.51 3.24
CA THR A 235 -5.04 28.32 1.80
C THR A 235 -6.48 28.50 1.30
N GLY A 236 -7.47 28.32 2.17
CA GLY A 236 -8.90 28.32 1.83
C GLY A 236 -9.34 27.04 1.11
N MET A 237 -8.60 25.92 1.27
CA MET A 237 -8.96 24.64 0.67
C MET A 237 -10.30 24.09 1.22
N ASP A 238 -11.05 23.41 0.38
CA ASP A 238 -12.13 22.54 0.84
C ASP A 238 -11.55 21.23 1.41
N ILE A 239 -11.28 21.24 2.73
CA ILE A 239 -10.67 20.12 3.44
C ILE A 239 -11.48 18.83 3.24
N GLY A 240 -12.83 18.93 3.20
CA GLY A 240 -13.70 17.77 2.98
C GLY A 240 -13.51 17.15 1.62
N GLN A 241 -13.48 17.95 0.57
CA GLN A 241 -13.24 17.49 -0.81
C GLN A 241 -11.82 16.95 -0.98
N ILE A 242 -10.81 17.69 -0.51
CA ILE A 242 -9.40 17.32 -0.64
C ILE A 242 -9.11 15.99 0.07
N SER A 243 -9.57 15.84 1.33
CA SER A 243 -9.38 14.59 2.08
C SER A 243 -10.06 13.38 1.43
N SER A 244 -11.25 13.58 0.87
CA SER A 244 -11.98 12.53 0.15
C SER A 244 -11.22 12.09 -1.10
N ILE A 245 -10.68 13.03 -1.89
CA ILE A 245 -9.88 12.70 -3.08
C ILE A 245 -8.61 11.95 -2.69
N ILE A 246 -7.87 12.42 -1.68
CA ILE A 246 -6.66 11.74 -1.21
C ILE A 246 -6.99 10.31 -0.78
N TYR A 247 -8.08 10.12 -0.02
CA TYR A 247 -8.51 8.79 0.42
C TYR A 247 -8.89 7.88 -0.75
N ASP A 248 -9.62 8.40 -1.74
CA ASP A 248 -10.03 7.64 -2.95
C ASP A 248 -8.83 7.08 -3.71
N TYR A 249 -7.74 7.82 -3.80
CA TYR A 249 -6.53 7.37 -4.50
C TYR A 249 -5.64 6.47 -3.65
N THR A 250 -5.55 6.71 -2.34
CA THR A 250 -4.58 6.07 -1.46
C THR A 250 -5.17 4.96 -0.59
N SER A 251 -6.50 4.88 -0.45
CA SER A 251 -7.18 4.07 0.56
C SER A 251 -6.56 4.26 1.96
N GLY A 252 -6.06 5.47 2.24
CA GLY A 252 -5.44 5.83 3.52
C GLY A 252 -4.04 5.26 3.75
N TYR A 253 -3.32 4.80 2.71
CA TYR A 253 -1.93 4.34 2.84
C TYR A 253 -1.04 5.49 3.35
N PRO A 254 -0.45 5.42 4.55
CA PRO A 254 0.14 6.58 5.23
C PRO A 254 1.17 7.35 4.42
N TYR A 255 2.12 6.64 3.80
CA TYR A 255 3.13 7.28 2.95
C TYR A 255 2.52 7.99 1.74
N LEU A 256 1.58 7.35 1.04
CA LEU A 256 0.95 7.94 -0.15
C LEU A 256 0.16 9.19 0.21
N VAL A 257 -0.54 9.20 1.34
CA VAL A 257 -1.25 10.37 1.87
C VAL A 257 -0.27 11.51 2.10
N SER A 258 0.79 11.28 2.87
CA SER A 258 1.80 12.31 3.18
C SER A 258 2.54 12.78 1.92
N ARG A 259 2.87 11.87 0.99
CA ARG A 259 3.60 12.23 -0.24
C ARG A 259 2.78 13.08 -1.19
N ILE A 260 1.49 12.77 -1.36
CA ILE A 260 0.59 13.62 -2.17
C ILE A 260 0.50 15.01 -1.57
N CYS A 261 0.31 15.13 -0.25
CA CYS A 261 0.29 16.42 0.43
C CYS A 261 1.61 17.18 0.26
N GLN A 262 2.74 16.52 0.42
CA GLN A 262 4.06 17.12 0.22
C GLN A 262 4.25 17.63 -1.21
N LEU A 263 3.89 16.82 -2.21
CA LEU A 263 4.00 17.24 -3.62
C LEU A 263 3.08 18.42 -3.95
N THR A 264 1.88 18.46 -3.35
CA THR A 264 0.95 19.58 -3.51
C THR A 264 1.56 20.86 -2.93
N ASP A 265 2.11 20.79 -1.74
CA ASP A 265 2.73 21.91 -1.04
C ASP A 265 4.04 22.38 -1.72
N GLU A 266 5.00 21.47 -1.91
CA GLU A 266 6.36 21.82 -2.32
C GLU A 266 6.51 21.97 -3.84
N ARG A 267 5.70 21.27 -4.65
CA ARG A 267 5.86 21.25 -6.10
C ARG A 267 4.78 21.99 -6.85
N ILE A 268 3.50 21.74 -6.52
CA ILE A 268 2.41 22.38 -7.26
C ILE A 268 2.34 23.86 -6.90
N ALA A 269 2.43 24.21 -5.61
CA ALA A 269 2.40 25.59 -5.15
C ALA A 269 3.58 26.43 -5.69
N SER A 270 4.76 25.82 -5.90
CA SER A 270 5.95 26.52 -6.38
C SER A 270 6.09 26.63 -7.91
N TYR A 271 5.36 25.81 -8.68
CA TYR A 271 5.46 25.82 -10.16
C TYR A 271 4.67 26.94 -10.83
N GLU A 272 3.67 27.51 -10.18
CA GLU A 272 2.97 28.69 -10.68
C GLU A 272 3.81 29.94 -10.40
N LYS A 273 4.15 30.70 -11.45
CA LYS A 273 4.98 31.92 -11.39
C LYS A 273 4.44 33.02 -10.46
N ASP A 274 3.18 32.89 -10.05
CA ASP A 274 2.52 33.72 -9.05
C ASP A 274 2.16 32.82 -7.85
N ALA A 275 3.16 32.40 -7.07
CA ALA A 275 3.07 31.50 -5.92
C ALA A 275 1.77 31.64 -5.10
N ASP A 276 0.66 31.15 -5.63
CA ASP A 276 -0.63 31.13 -4.97
C ASP A 276 -0.90 29.73 -4.42
N GLU A 277 -0.48 29.50 -3.17
CA GLU A 277 -0.73 28.27 -2.44
C GLU A 277 -2.21 27.83 -2.54
N LYS A 278 -3.13 28.83 -2.69
CA LYS A 278 -4.57 28.59 -2.81
C LYS A 278 -4.94 27.80 -4.06
N LYS A 279 -4.21 27.97 -5.15
CA LYS A 279 -4.47 27.22 -6.39
C LYS A 279 -3.95 25.78 -6.35
N ALA A 280 -2.91 25.50 -5.56
CA ALA A 280 -2.36 24.15 -5.42
C ALA A 280 -3.33 23.22 -4.66
N TRP A 281 -3.98 23.73 -3.61
CA TRP A 281 -4.90 22.95 -2.78
C TRP A 281 -6.33 22.93 -3.36
N THR A 282 -6.41 22.63 -4.65
CA THR A 282 -7.65 22.40 -5.40
C THR A 282 -7.68 20.97 -5.93
N LYS A 283 -8.86 20.51 -6.40
CA LYS A 283 -8.94 19.21 -7.09
C LYS A 283 -7.92 19.10 -8.23
N THR A 284 -7.76 20.14 -9.04
CA THR A 284 -6.83 20.15 -10.19
C THR A 284 -5.36 20.04 -9.73
N GLY A 285 -4.96 20.84 -8.74
CA GLY A 285 -3.59 20.79 -8.21
C GLY A 285 -3.27 19.43 -7.56
N LEU A 286 -4.23 18.86 -6.81
CA LEU A 286 -4.07 17.54 -6.22
C LEU A 286 -3.90 16.43 -7.27
N LEU A 287 -4.68 16.45 -8.36
CA LEU A 287 -4.52 15.52 -9.47
C LEU A 287 -3.16 15.67 -10.18
N GLN A 288 -2.63 16.89 -10.25
CA GLN A 288 -1.26 17.13 -10.74
C GLN A 288 -0.21 16.53 -9.80
N ALA A 289 -0.38 16.67 -8.47
CA ALA A 289 0.52 16.05 -7.49
C ALA A 289 0.50 14.51 -7.59
N ILE A 290 -0.68 13.89 -7.75
CA ILE A 290 -0.82 12.45 -7.98
C ILE A 290 -0.09 12.02 -9.26
N LYS A 291 -0.21 12.81 -10.34
CA LYS A 291 0.51 12.56 -11.59
C LYS A 291 2.03 12.63 -11.43
N LEU A 292 2.53 13.58 -10.63
CA LEU A 292 3.95 13.65 -10.30
C LEU A 292 4.40 12.44 -9.51
N LEU A 293 3.64 12.02 -8.48
CA LEU A 293 3.92 10.83 -7.69
C LEU A 293 4.07 9.56 -8.54
N LEU A 294 3.18 9.36 -9.52
CA LEU A 294 3.21 8.18 -10.41
C LEU A 294 4.42 8.18 -11.37
N LYS A 295 5.04 9.34 -11.61
CA LYS A 295 6.17 9.50 -12.55
C LYS A 295 7.53 9.58 -11.88
N GLU A 296 7.58 9.88 -10.60
CA GLU A 296 8.86 10.03 -9.90
C GLU A 296 9.47 8.67 -9.54
N PRO A 297 10.81 8.56 -9.54
CA PRO A 297 11.50 7.43 -8.91
C PRO A 297 11.09 7.33 -7.45
N ASN A 298 10.61 6.17 -7.03
CA ASN A 298 10.02 5.98 -5.71
C ASN A 298 10.36 4.60 -5.16
N THR A 299 10.97 4.56 -3.98
CA THR A 299 11.40 3.30 -3.33
C THR A 299 10.24 2.35 -3.06
N LEU A 300 9.00 2.85 -2.89
CA LEU A 300 7.81 2.02 -2.73
C LEU A 300 7.48 1.27 -4.02
N PHE A 301 7.56 1.96 -5.17
CA PHE A 301 7.29 1.37 -6.49
C PHE A 301 8.43 0.47 -6.95
N ASP A 302 9.69 0.82 -6.61
CA ASP A 302 10.85 -0.03 -6.87
C ASP A 302 10.74 -1.35 -6.09
N ASP A 303 10.33 -1.30 -4.81
CA ASP A 303 10.08 -2.49 -4.00
C ASP A 303 8.92 -3.32 -4.57
N MET A 304 7.85 -2.69 -5.03
CA MET A 304 6.73 -3.37 -5.68
C MET A 304 7.22 -4.13 -6.92
N THR A 305 7.95 -3.47 -7.81
CA THR A 305 8.49 -4.10 -9.03
C THR A 305 9.40 -5.28 -8.69
N LYS A 306 10.29 -5.12 -7.70
CA LYS A 306 11.16 -6.20 -7.22
C LYS A 306 10.35 -7.40 -6.70
N LYS A 307 9.31 -7.15 -5.88
CA LYS A 307 8.44 -8.22 -5.37
C LYS A 307 7.69 -8.96 -6.47
N LEU A 308 7.26 -8.26 -7.53
CA LEU A 308 6.63 -8.91 -8.68
C LEU A 308 7.60 -9.82 -9.46
N LEU A 309 8.88 -9.47 -9.50
CA LEU A 309 9.93 -10.32 -10.09
C LEU A 309 10.26 -11.52 -9.19
N ASP A 310 10.34 -11.32 -7.88
CA ASP A 310 10.63 -12.37 -6.91
C ASP A 310 9.47 -13.38 -6.75
N TYR A 311 8.22 -12.95 -7.01
CA TYR A 311 7.00 -13.76 -6.82
C TYR A 311 6.12 -13.81 -8.09
N PRO A 312 6.50 -14.62 -9.12
CA PRO A 312 5.77 -14.68 -10.39
C PRO A 312 4.30 -15.06 -10.27
N ALA A 313 3.94 -15.92 -9.30
CA ALA A 313 2.55 -16.32 -9.06
C ALA A 313 1.68 -15.15 -8.55
N LEU A 314 2.24 -14.23 -7.76
CA LEU A 314 1.56 -13.01 -7.33
C LEU A 314 1.37 -12.07 -8.52
N LYS A 315 2.40 -11.93 -9.38
CA LYS A 315 2.32 -11.15 -10.61
C LYS A 315 1.21 -11.66 -11.53
N ASP A 316 1.14 -12.97 -11.77
CA ASP A 316 0.10 -13.61 -12.58
C ASP A 316 -1.31 -13.38 -12.01
N MET A 317 -1.49 -13.53 -10.68
CA MET A 317 -2.77 -13.23 -10.04
C MET A 317 -3.18 -11.77 -10.22
N LEU A 318 -2.26 -10.82 -10.05
CA LEU A 318 -2.53 -9.39 -10.25
C LEU A 318 -2.90 -9.08 -11.71
N GLN A 319 -2.22 -9.69 -12.68
CA GLN A 319 -2.58 -9.54 -14.10
C GLN A 319 -3.99 -10.05 -14.39
N LYS A 320 -4.37 -11.20 -13.85
CA LYS A 320 -5.72 -11.77 -13.99
C LYS A 320 -6.79 -10.87 -13.35
N ILE A 321 -6.52 -10.30 -12.18
CA ILE A 321 -7.44 -9.35 -11.54
C ILE A 321 -7.61 -8.09 -12.40
N LEU A 322 -6.50 -7.54 -12.89
CA LEU A 322 -6.49 -6.24 -13.56
C LEU A 322 -6.99 -6.32 -15.01
N PHE A 323 -6.49 -7.25 -15.78
CA PHE A 323 -6.84 -7.35 -17.22
C PHE A 323 -8.04 -8.24 -17.48
N ASP A 324 -8.09 -9.41 -16.86
CA ASP A 324 -9.13 -10.40 -17.15
C ASP A 324 -10.36 -10.22 -16.23
N GLY A 325 -10.21 -9.38 -15.20
CA GLY A 325 -11.29 -9.09 -14.27
C GLY A 325 -11.73 -10.27 -13.42
N ILE A 326 -10.84 -11.26 -13.22
CA ILE A 326 -11.14 -12.46 -12.45
C ILE A 326 -11.27 -12.12 -10.97
N ASP A 327 -12.37 -12.54 -10.36
CA ASP A 327 -12.61 -12.41 -8.94
C ASP A 327 -12.07 -13.64 -8.19
N PHE A 328 -11.08 -13.43 -7.33
CA PHE A 328 -10.56 -14.46 -6.44
C PHE A 328 -11.19 -14.32 -5.04
N PRO A 329 -11.71 -15.39 -4.42
CA PRO A 329 -12.15 -15.34 -3.03
C PRO A 329 -11.00 -14.95 -2.10
N PHE A 330 -11.25 -14.01 -1.20
CA PHE A 330 -10.24 -13.60 -0.24
C PHE A 330 -10.08 -14.66 0.87
N LYS A 331 -8.95 -15.35 0.85
CA LYS A 331 -8.56 -16.37 1.85
C LYS A 331 -7.09 -16.19 2.18
N ARG A 332 -6.77 -15.76 3.39
CA ARG A 332 -5.38 -15.55 3.84
C ARG A 332 -4.57 -16.84 3.96
N GLU A 333 -5.23 -17.99 4.04
CA GLU A 333 -4.60 -19.30 3.99
C GLU A 333 -3.97 -19.61 2.61
N ASN A 334 -4.39 -18.88 1.57
CA ASN A 334 -3.71 -18.94 0.27
C ASN A 334 -2.39 -18.15 0.34
N PRO A 335 -1.22 -18.79 0.15
CA PRO A 335 0.08 -18.15 0.30
C PRO A 335 0.29 -16.92 -0.61
N ILE A 336 -0.30 -16.93 -1.82
CA ILE A 336 -0.17 -15.84 -2.79
C ILE A 336 -0.97 -14.61 -2.30
N ILE A 337 -2.17 -14.85 -1.79
CA ILE A 337 -3.02 -13.78 -1.22
C ILE A 337 -2.37 -13.21 0.03
N ASP A 338 -1.87 -14.06 0.92
CA ASP A 338 -1.18 -13.62 2.14
C ASP A 338 0.08 -12.79 1.83
N LEU A 339 0.88 -13.19 0.85
CA LEU A 339 2.02 -12.39 0.37
C LEU A 339 1.57 -11.03 -0.17
N GLY A 340 0.53 -11.01 -1.00
CA GLY A 340 0.02 -9.75 -1.56
C GLY A 340 -0.51 -8.79 -0.50
N VAL A 341 -1.17 -9.31 0.54
CA VAL A 341 -1.63 -8.53 1.70
C VAL A 341 -0.45 -8.05 2.55
N THR A 342 0.52 -8.92 2.80
CA THR A 342 1.74 -8.59 3.57
C THR A 342 2.54 -7.47 2.91
N PHE A 343 2.66 -7.47 1.59
CA PHE A 343 3.32 -6.39 0.84
C PHE A 343 2.44 -5.14 0.67
N GLY A 344 1.18 -5.19 1.08
CA GLY A 344 0.24 -4.09 0.96
C GLY A 344 -0.32 -3.88 -0.45
N PHE A 345 -0.17 -4.86 -1.36
CA PHE A 345 -0.67 -4.77 -2.74
C PHE A 345 -2.13 -5.21 -2.85
N LEU A 346 -2.55 -6.13 -1.98
CA LEU A 346 -3.89 -6.70 -1.96
C LEU A 346 -4.63 -6.35 -0.66
N LYS A 347 -5.95 -6.26 -0.76
CA LYS A 347 -6.87 -6.13 0.37
C LYS A 347 -8.10 -6.99 0.20
N ASP A 348 -8.79 -7.24 1.32
CA ASP A 348 -10.16 -7.78 1.30
C ASP A 348 -11.14 -6.68 0.89
N ARG A 349 -11.96 -6.99 -0.09
CA ARG A 349 -13.08 -6.17 -0.50
C ARG A 349 -14.35 -7.03 -0.52
N ASN A 350 -15.03 -7.11 0.62
CA ASN A 350 -16.25 -7.90 0.76
C ASN A 350 -16.08 -9.39 0.38
N GLY A 351 -14.99 -10.02 0.83
CA GLY A 351 -14.67 -11.43 0.58
C GLY A 351 -14.00 -11.69 -0.78
N ILE A 352 -13.65 -10.65 -1.53
CA ILE A 352 -12.96 -10.74 -2.83
C ILE A 352 -11.62 -10.03 -2.74
N VAL A 353 -10.60 -10.62 -3.39
CA VAL A 353 -9.27 -10.02 -3.51
C VAL A 353 -9.33 -8.79 -4.42
N ALA A 354 -8.83 -7.67 -3.94
CA ALA A 354 -8.71 -6.44 -4.72
C ALA A 354 -7.33 -5.80 -4.52
N VAL A 355 -6.89 -5.01 -5.50
CA VAL A 355 -5.70 -4.16 -5.35
C VAL A 355 -5.95 -3.13 -4.24
N ALA A 356 -4.95 -2.89 -3.42
CA ALA A 356 -5.11 -2.15 -2.16
C ALA A 356 -5.58 -0.69 -2.36
N ASN A 357 -5.12 -0.01 -3.41
CA ASN A 357 -5.49 1.37 -3.71
C ASN A 357 -5.27 1.70 -5.19
N ARG A 358 -5.83 2.83 -5.65
CA ARG A 358 -5.75 3.28 -7.04
C ARG A 358 -4.33 3.64 -7.50
N ILE A 359 -3.48 4.14 -6.62
CA ILE A 359 -2.08 4.44 -6.96
C ILE A 359 -1.36 3.15 -7.34
N PHE A 360 -1.48 2.08 -6.53
CA PHE A 360 -0.88 0.79 -6.86
C PHE A 360 -1.50 0.18 -8.11
N GLU A 361 -2.81 0.28 -8.26
CA GLU A 361 -3.50 -0.20 -9.45
C GLU A 361 -2.96 0.46 -10.72
N THR A 362 -2.85 1.79 -10.74
CA THR A 362 -2.28 2.54 -11.87
C THR A 362 -0.84 2.13 -12.13
N GLN A 363 -0.02 2.02 -11.09
CA GLN A 363 1.39 1.64 -11.22
C GLN A 363 1.56 0.22 -11.75
N LEU A 364 0.71 -0.73 -11.31
CA LEU A 364 0.70 -2.10 -11.82
C LEU A 364 0.32 -2.15 -13.30
N TYR A 365 -0.75 -1.43 -13.71
CA TYR A 365 -1.10 -1.30 -15.12
C TYR A 365 0.06 -0.75 -15.93
N ASP A 366 0.69 0.33 -15.46
CA ASP A 366 1.82 0.95 -16.16
C ASP A 366 3.02 0.01 -16.28
N THR A 367 3.32 -0.74 -15.23
CA THR A 367 4.40 -1.75 -15.24
C THR A 367 4.09 -2.84 -16.25
N PHE A 368 2.93 -3.48 -16.16
CA PHE A 368 2.58 -4.61 -17.05
C PHE A 368 2.44 -4.18 -18.52
N LEU A 369 1.82 -3.04 -18.78
CA LEU A 369 1.70 -2.54 -20.15
C LEU A 369 3.06 -2.11 -20.73
N SER A 370 3.99 -1.60 -19.93
CA SER A 370 5.32 -1.27 -20.41
C SER A 370 6.13 -2.50 -20.81
N GLU A 371 6.00 -3.60 -20.07
CA GLU A 371 6.64 -4.87 -20.43
C GLU A 371 6.10 -5.42 -21.78
N MET A 372 4.80 -5.27 -22.01
CA MET A 372 4.14 -5.74 -23.26
C MET A 372 4.46 -4.82 -24.44
N ALA A 373 4.52 -3.52 -24.22
CA ALA A 373 4.67 -2.48 -25.25
C ALA A 373 5.94 -2.63 -26.10
N VAL A 374 7.00 -3.21 -25.56
CA VAL A 374 8.33 -3.29 -26.22
C VAL A 374 8.25 -3.98 -27.59
N ASN A 375 7.38 -4.99 -27.75
CA ASN A 375 7.26 -5.79 -28.97
C ASN A 375 5.84 -5.77 -29.57
N ASP A 376 4.94 -4.91 -29.07
CA ASP A 376 3.55 -4.88 -29.49
C ASP A 376 3.33 -3.89 -30.63
N LYS A 377 2.87 -4.41 -31.79
CA LYS A 377 2.63 -3.63 -32.99
C LYS A 377 1.55 -2.56 -32.79
N LEU A 378 0.47 -2.89 -32.08
CA LEU A 378 -0.63 -1.97 -31.78
C LEU A 378 -0.15 -0.76 -30.99
N TYR A 379 0.73 -0.98 -29.98
CA TYR A 379 1.32 0.10 -29.22
C TYR A 379 2.21 1.01 -30.07
N ILE A 380 3.05 0.41 -30.91
CA ILE A 380 3.98 1.15 -31.78
C ILE A 380 3.22 2.00 -32.81
N ASP A 381 2.20 1.44 -33.43
CA ASP A 381 1.36 2.12 -34.42
C ASP A 381 0.55 3.27 -33.77
N ALA A 382 -0.04 3.04 -32.61
CA ALA A 382 -0.74 4.08 -31.85
C ALA A 382 0.21 5.23 -31.41
N ALA A 383 1.42 4.90 -31.00
CA ALA A 383 2.45 5.89 -30.64
C ALA A 383 2.86 6.75 -31.83
N SER A 384 3.07 6.12 -32.98
CA SER A 384 3.48 6.81 -34.22
C SER A 384 2.38 7.76 -34.73
N ASN A 385 1.12 7.41 -34.52
CA ASN A 385 -0.03 8.17 -34.96
C ASN A 385 -0.63 9.12 -33.91
N ARG A 386 0.03 9.30 -32.77
CA ARG A 386 -0.47 10.06 -31.62
C ARG A 386 -1.00 11.46 -31.98
N ASN A 387 -0.30 12.20 -32.83
CA ASN A 387 -0.62 13.59 -33.13
C ASN A 387 -1.99 13.76 -33.81
N GLN A 388 -2.50 12.77 -34.51
CA GLN A 388 -3.84 12.84 -35.13
C GLN A 388 -4.98 12.87 -34.12
N TYR A 389 -4.75 12.33 -32.89
CA TYR A 389 -5.76 12.24 -31.83
C TYR A 389 -5.83 13.49 -30.97
N ILE A 390 -4.99 14.50 -31.24
CA ILE A 390 -4.92 15.73 -30.46
C ILE A 390 -5.25 16.92 -31.38
N ALA A 391 -6.35 17.61 -31.10
CA ALA A 391 -6.73 18.83 -31.79
C ALA A 391 -6.91 19.96 -30.79
N SER A 392 -6.38 21.15 -31.11
CA SER A 392 -6.41 22.30 -30.21
C SER A 392 -5.92 21.97 -28.79
N ASP A 393 -4.84 21.16 -28.71
CA ASP A 393 -4.22 20.71 -27.46
C ASP A 393 -5.10 19.79 -26.58
N MET A 394 -6.25 19.32 -27.09
CA MET A 394 -7.19 18.46 -26.40
C MET A 394 -7.34 17.11 -27.10
N LEU A 395 -7.49 16.04 -26.30
CA LEU A 395 -7.72 14.69 -26.79
C LEU A 395 -9.09 14.57 -27.47
N GLN A 396 -9.08 14.02 -28.67
CA GLN A 396 -10.29 13.73 -29.47
C GLN A 396 -10.69 12.26 -29.24
N MET A 397 -11.34 11.96 -28.12
CA MET A 397 -11.66 10.59 -27.73
C MET A 397 -12.59 9.91 -28.76
N ASP A 398 -13.50 10.65 -29.39
CA ASP A 398 -14.34 10.12 -30.49
C ASP A 398 -13.49 9.55 -31.62
N LEU A 399 -12.42 10.25 -31.99
CA LEU A 399 -11.50 9.79 -33.03
C LEU A 399 -10.68 8.58 -32.57
N VAL A 400 -10.24 8.60 -31.30
CA VAL A 400 -9.54 7.44 -30.70
C VAL A 400 -10.41 6.18 -30.78
N MET A 401 -11.68 6.26 -30.40
CA MET A 401 -12.61 5.14 -30.42
C MET A 401 -12.89 4.63 -31.84
N LYS A 402 -13.12 5.56 -32.79
CA LYS A 402 -13.36 5.21 -34.21
C LYS A 402 -12.13 4.56 -34.85
N LYS A 403 -10.95 5.06 -34.58
CA LYS A 403 -9.70 4.51 -35.12
C LYS A 403 -9.32 3.19 -34.47
N PHE A 404 -9.66 2.98 -33.20
CA PHE A 404 -9.52 1.67 -32.59
C PHE A 404 -10.41 0.63 -33.28
N TYR A 405 -11.66 0.98 -33.63
CA TYR A 405 -12.55 0.14 -34.40
C TYR A 405 -11.95 -0.24 -35.74
N GLU A 406 -11.51 0.75 -36.58
CA GLU A 406 -10.89 0.53 -37.86
C GLU A 406 -9.68 -0.41 -37.76
N TYR A 407 -8.80 -0.14 -36.80
CA TYR A 407 -7.60 -0.93 -36.54
C TYR A 407 -7.91 -2.36 -36.10
N PHE A 408 -8.94 -2.52 -35.27
CA PHE A 408 -9.38 -3.82 -34.80
C PHE A 408 -9.90 -4.69 -35.92
N GLU A 409 -10.72 -4.14 -36.83
CA GLU A 409 -11.25 -4.84 -38.02
C GLU A 409 -10.12 -5.25 -39.00
N GLU A 410 -9.04 -4.48 -39.10
CA GLU A 410 -7.93 -4.81 -40.01
C GLU A 410 -7.01 -5.92 -39.51
N ILE A 411 -6.83 -6.04 -38.19
CA ILE A 411 -5.80 -6.92 -37.61
C ILE A 411 -6.38 -8.25 -37.11
N TYR A 412 -7.59 -8.24 -36.55
CA TYR A 412 -8.16 -9.41 -35.92
C TYR A 412 -9.12 -10.14 -36.83
N THR A 413 -8.87 -11.45 -36.97
CA THR A 413 -9.69 -12.34 -37.77
C THR A 413 -10.66 -13.14 -36.90
N GLU A 414 -11.64 -13.84 -37.52
CA GLU A 414 -12.57 -14.72 -36.80
C GLU A 414 -11.88 -15.81 -35.94
N ASN A 415 -10.63 -16.15 -36.21
CA ASN A 415 -9.88 -17.15 -35.46
C ASN A 415 -9.31 -16.62 -34.12
N ASP A 416 -9.33 -15.31 -33.91
CA ASP A 416 -8.75 -14.67 -32.71
C ASP A 416 -9.75 -14.46 -31.55
N HIS A 417 -11.00 -14.94 -31.71
CA HIS A 417 -12.12 -14.68 -30.80
C HIS A 417 -11.80 -14.98 -29.32
N LYS A 418 -11.20 -16.14 -29.04
CA LYS A 418 -10.89 -16.53 -27.66
C LYS A 418 -9.82 -15.63 -27.04
N PHE A 419 -8.82 -15.25 -27.82
CA PHE A 419 -7.77 -14.34 -27.39
C PHE A 419 -8.31 -12.93 -27.07
N ILE A 420 -9.23 -12.44 -27.91
CA ILE A 420 -9.81 -11.10 -27.79
C ILE A 420 -10.79 -11.04 -26.60
N GLU A 421 -11.60 -12.10 -26.42
CA GLU A 421 -12.50 -12.22 -25.27
C GLU A 421 -11.75 -12.11 -23.93
N GLU A 422 -10.58 -12.76 -23.86
CA GLU A 422 -9.72 -12.72 -22.68
C GLU A 422 -8.90 -11.42 -22.57
N ASN A 423 -8.61 -10.73 -23.68
CA ASN A 423 -7.65 -9.63 -23.72
C ASN A 423 -8.19 -8.28 -24.21
N GLY A 424 -9.48 -8.14 -24.48
CA GLY A 424 -10.05 -6.92 -25.08
C GLY A 424 -9.72 -5.63 -24.34
N ARG A 425 -9.82 -5.63 -23.01
CA ARG A 425 -9.44 -4.49 -22.15
C ARG A 425 -7.95 -4.17 -22.28
N LYS A 426 -7.10 -5.19 -22.25
CA LYS A 426 -5.66 -5.07 -22.40
C LYS A 426 -5.26 -4.47 -23.73
N LEU A 427 -5.89 -4.91 -24.82
CA LEU A 427 -5.66 -4.39 -26.17
C LEU A 427 -6.04 -2.90 -26.26
N PHE A 428 -7.20 -2.54 -25.73
CA PHE A 428 -7.61 -1.13 -25.72
C PHE A 428 -6.68 -0.25 -24.88
N LEU A 429 -6.21 -0.73 -23.72
CA LEU A 429 -5.25 0.00 -22.90
C LEU A 429 -3.87 0.12 -23.57
N LEU A 430 -3.40 -0.92 -24.28
CA LEU A 430 -2.17 -0.87 -25.07
C LEU A 430 -2.26 0.18 -26.19
N TYR A 431 -3.42 0.28 -26.85
CA TYR A 431 -3.68 1.29 -27.85
C TYR A 431 -3.78 2.70 -27.27
N LEU A 432 -4.51 2.88 -26.17
CA LEU A 432 -4.79 4.17 -25.56
C LEU A 432 -3.54 4.78 -24.89
N LYS A 433 -2.75 3.95 -24.22
CA LYS A 433 -1.60 4.41 -23.42
C LYS A 433 -0.63 5.33 -24.17
N PRO A 434 -0.10 4.97 -25.36
CA PRO A 434 0.83 5.84 -26.08
C PRO A 434 0.18 7.14 -26.57
N ILE A 435 -1.12 7.14 -26.84
CA ILE A 435 -1.87 8.33 -27.29
C ILE A 435 -1.90 9.39 -26.17
N ILE A 436 -2.19 8.98 -24.94
CA ILE A 436 -2.33 9.90 -23.80
C ILE A 436 -1.02 10.10 -23.02
N ASN A 437 0.02 9.32 -23.30
CA ASN A 437 1.28 9.34 -22.56
C ASN A 437 1.89 10.74 -22.49
N GLY A 438 2.39 11.11 -21.32
CA GLY A 438 3.00 12.41 -21.05
C GLY A 438 2.01 13.53 -20.70
N THR A 439 0.74 13.45 -21.11
CA THR A 439 -0.27 14.50 -20.91
C THR A 439 -1.47 14.02 -20.11
N GLY A 440 -2.04 12.85 -20.46
CA GLY A 440 -3.18 12.25 -19.77
C GLY A 440 -2.80 11.14 -18.79
N ASN A 441 -3.72 10.79 -17.94
CA ASN A 441 -3.69 9.58 -17.11
C ASN A 441 -4.99 8.81 -17.35
N TYR A 442 -4.94 7.49 -17.17
CA TYR A 442 -6.15 6.67 -17.14
C TYR A 442 -6.24 5.96 -15.78
N TYR A 443 -7.44 5.66 -15.41
CA TYR A 443 -7.75 4.89 -14.20
C TYR A 443 -8.72 3.81 -14.61
N VAL A 444 -8.45 2.59 -14.18
CA VAL A 444 -9.41 1.50 -14.29
C VAL A 444 -10.15 1.47 -12.97
N GLU A 445 -11.42 1.85 -12.96
CA GLU A 445 -12.19 1.85 -11.72
C GLU A 445 -12.52 0.42 -11.29
N ALA A 446 -11.95 0.05 -10.15
CA ALA A 446 -12.49 -1.05 -9.40
C ALA A 446 -13.84 -0.64 -8.83
N ARG A 447 -14.90 -1.34 -9.19
CA ARG A 447 -16.29 -1.32 -8.70
C ARG A 447 -16.68 -0.12 -7.81
N THR A 448 -17.71 0.60 -8.20
CA THR A 448 -18.40 1.59 -7.36
C THR A 448 -19.02 0.97 -6.11
N ARG A 449 -19.60 1.79 -5.20
CA ARG A 449 -20.31 1.35 -3.99
C ARG A 449 -21.33 0.23 -4.23
N ASP A 450 -21.89 0.14 -5.45
CA ASP A 450 -22.91 -0.83 -5.84
C ASP A 450 -22.35 -2.07 -6.55
N ASN A 451 -21.06 -2.39 -6.39
CA ASN A 451 -20.42 -3.56 -7.00
C ASN A 451 -20.37 -3.56 -8.55
N ARG A 452 -20.52 -2.41 -9.19
CA ARG A 452 -20.48 -2.26 -10.64
C ARG A 452 -19.09 -1.78 -11.08
N ARG A 453 -18.58 -2.29 -12.19
CA ARG A 453 -17.29 -1.90 -12.75
C ARG A 453 -17.46 -0.81 -13.77
N THR A 454 -16.90 0.38 -13.56
CA THR A 454 -16.51 1.29 -14.64
C THR A 454 -15.20 0.82 -15.19
N ASP A 455 -15.06 0.72 -16.50
CA ASP A 455 -13.87 0.07 -17.01
C ASP A 455 -12.69 1.03 -17.10
N ILE A 456 -12.85 2.23 -17.65
CA ILE A 456 -11.73 3.16 -17.81
C ILE A 456 -12.19 4.61 -17.68
N ILE A 457 -11.49 5.38 -16.87
CA ILE A 457 -11.60 6.84 -16.86
C ILE A 457 -10.28 7.43 -17.35
N VAL A 458 -10.35 8.31 -18.32
CA VAL A 458 -9.19 9.05 -18.84
C VAL A 458 -9.31 10.50 -18.41
N ASP A 459 -8.33 11.00 -17.65
CA ASP A 459 -8.14 12.42 -17.39
C ASP A 459 -7.10 13.00 -18.33
N TYR A 460 -7.50 13.93 -19.17
CA TYR A 460 -6.60 14.61 -20.11
C TYR A 460 -6.74 16.13 -19.98
N LYS A 461 -5.73 16.79 -19.44
CA LYS A 461 -5.73 18.25 -19.20
C LYS A 461 -6.97 18.76 -18.47
N GLY A 462 -7.43 18.03 -17.47
CA GLY A 462 -8.60 18.38 -16.66
C GLY A 462 -9.96 17.98 -17.27
N LYS A 463 -9.99 17.52 -18.53
CA LYS A 463 -11.19 16.91 -19.13
C LYS A 463 -11.20 15.41 -18.87
N ARG A 464 -12.35 14.90 -18.47
CA ARG A 464 -12.57 13.49 -18.17
C ARG A 464 -13.35 12.82 -19.28
N PHE A 465 -12.91 11.58 -19.61
CA PHE A 465 -13.60 10.71 -20.54
C PHE A 465 -13.89 9.38 -19.84
N ILE A 466 -15.17 9.00 -19.82
CA ILE A 466 -15.64 7.77 -19.18
C ILE A 466 -15.90 6.74 -20.27
N ILE A 467 -15.22 5.59 -20.16
CA ILE A 467 -15.26 4.52 -21.16
C ILE A 467 -15.68 3.24 -20.44
N GLU A 468 -16.77 2.64 -20.89
CA GLU A 468 -17.25 1.34 -20.43
C GLU A 468 -16.86 0.29 -21.46
N LEU A 469 -16.25 -0.82 -21.02
CA LEU A 469 -15.88 -1.95 -21.85
C LEU A 469 -16.86 -3.12 -21.60
N LYS A 470 -17.37 -3.74 -22.64
CA LYS A 470 -18.30 -4.86 -22.51
C LYS A 470 -17.94 -5.99 -23.48
N ILE A 471 -18.19 -7.23 -23.04
CA ILE A 471 -18.33 -8.36 -23.95
C ILE A 471 -19.82 -8.46 -24.31
N TRP A 472 -20.12 -8.53 -25.56
CA TRP A 472 -21.50 -8.58 -26.07
C TRP A 472 -22.13 -9.95 -25.79
N HIS A 473 -23.12 -9.98 -24.89
CA HIS A 473 -23.91 -11.19 -24.59
C HIS A 473 -25.40 -11.04 -24.96
N GLY A 474 -25.73 -10.13 -25.89
CA GLY A 474 -27.09 -9.86 -26.36
C GLY A 474 -27.63 -8.48 -25.98
N ASN A 475 -28.76 -8.10 -26.58
CA ASN A 475 -29.32 -6.75 -26.48
C ASN A 475 -29.66 -6.34 -25.04
N GLU A 476 -30.21 -7.23 -24.23
CA GLU A 476 -30.52 -6.91 -22.82
C GLU A 476 -29.27 -6.60 -21.99
N TYR A 477 -28.17 -7.29 -22.26
CA TYR A 477 -26.91 -7.09 -21.59
C TYR A 477 -26.29 -5.74 -21.98
N ASN A 478 -26.40 -5.37 -23.25
CA ASN A 478 -25.92 -4.09 -23.76
C ASN A 478 -26.71 -2.92 -23.19
N LEU A 479 -28.03 -3.02 -23.08
CA LEU A 479 -28.88 -2.02 -22.42
C LEU A 479 -28.52 -1.80 -20.94
N ARG A 480 -28.11 -2.85 -20.24
CA ARG A 480 -27.59 -2.71 -18.86
C ARG A 480 -26.27 -1.94 -18.83
N GLY A 481 -25.37 -2.18 -19.80
CA GLY A 481 -24.11 -1.44 -19.94
C GLY A 481 -24.35 0.04 -20.21
N GLN A 482 -25.26 0.37 -21.10
CA GLN A 482 -25.66 1.74 -21.40
C GLN A 482 -26.21 2.44 -20.13
N LYS A 483 -27.13 1.82 -19.38
CA LYS A 483 -27.67 2.35 -18.15
C LYS A 483 -26.59 2.58 -17.09
N GLN A 484 -25.66 1.64 -16.97
CA GLN A 484 -24.54 1.76 -16.05
C GLN A 484 -23.64 2.96 -16.39
N LEU A 485 -23.34 3.15 -17.68
CA LEU A 485 -22.56 4.30 -18.14
C LEU A 485 -23.29 5.62 -17.86
N PHE A 486 -24.62 5.67 -17.99
CA PHE A 486 -25.42 6.86 -17.62
C PHE A 486 -25.29 7.19 -16.14
N ASP A 487 -25.42 6.20 -15.24
CA ASP A 487 -25.27 6.40 -13.81
C ASP A 487 -23.88 7.01 -13.46
N TYR A 488 -22.84 6.65 -14.22
CA TYR A 488 -21.51 7.22 -14.06
C TYR A 488 -21.39 8.64 -14.60
N LEU A 489 -21.97 8.90 -15.77
CA LEU A 489 -21.97 10.24 -16.34
C LEU A 489 -22.67 11.23 -15.39
N ASP A 490 -23.75 10.81 -14.70
CA ASP A 490 -24.38 11.59 -13.66
C ASP A 490 -23.49 11.83 -12.44
N TYR A 491 -22.88 10.77 -11.94
CA TYR A 491 -21.99 10.86 -10.79
C TYR A 491 -20.81 11.81 -11.03
N TYR A 492 -20.22 11.73 -12.24
CA TYR A 492 -19.06 12.54 -12.60
C TYR A 492 -19.44 13.89 -13.22
N LYS A 493 -20.73 14.17 -13.44
CA LYS A 493 -21.27 15.37 -14.09
C LYS A 493 -20.67 15.58 -15.49
N GLU A 494 -20.63 14.50 -16.27
CA GLU A 494 -20.15 14.52 -17.66
C GLU A 494 -21.36 14.28 -18.60
N ASP A 495 -21.36 14.94 -19.76
CA ASP A 495 -22.44 14.88 -20.73
C ASP A 495 -22.19 13.87 -21.86
N ARG A 496 -20.96 13.35 -21.96
CA ARG A 496 -20.53 12.42 -22.99
C ARG A 496 -19.77 11.22 -22.42
N GLY A 497 -20.20 10.02 -22.83
CA GLY A 497 -19.58 8.75 -22.48
C GLY A 497 -19.23 7.90 -23.70
N TYR A 498 -18.49 6.82 -23.46
CA TYR A 498 -18.00 5.90 -24.50
C TYR A 498 -18.31 4.46 -24.08
N LEU A 499 -18.87 3.67 -25.00
CA LEU A 499 -19.13 2.26 -24.78
C LEU A 499 -18.38 1.46 -25.86
N LEU A 500 -17.42 0.62 -25.45
CA LEU A 500 -16.70 -0.28 -26.33
C LEU A 500 -17.16 -1.72 -26.08
N SER A 501 -17.82 -2.32 -27.06
CA SER A 501 -18.38 -3.67 -26.95
C SER A 501 -17.64 -4.62 -27.88
N PHE A 502 -17.11 -5.71 -27.33
CA PHE A 502 -16.51 -6.81 -28.10
C PHE A 502 -17.58 -7.85 -28.40
N ASN A 503 -17.95 -8.04 -29.68
CA ASN A 503 -19.02 -8.94 -30.13
C ASN A 503 -18.46 -10.16 -30.85
N PHE A 504 -18.59 -11.34 -30.25
CA PHE A 504 -18.09 -12.62 -30.79
C PHE A 504 -19.17 -13.48 -31.42
N ASN A 505 -20.37 -12.97 -31.68
CA ASN A 505 -21.42 -13.72 -32.31
C ASN A 505 -21.14 -13.90 -33.80
N LYS A 506 -21.53 -15.05 -34.36
CA LYS A 506 -21.33 -15.37 -35.79
C LYS A 506 -22.01 -14.37 -36.76
N ASN A 507 -23.13 -13.79 -36.34
CA ASN A 507 -23.88 -12.78 -37.10
C ASN A 507 -23.80 -11.41 -36.41
N LYS A 508 -22.58 -10.99 -36.02
CA LYS A 508 -22.37 -9.73 -35.33
C LYS A 508 -22.65 -8.53 -36.25
N GLN A 509 -23.30 -7.53 -35.69
CA GLN A 509 -23.32 -6.20 -36.30
C GLN A 509 -22.23 -5.39 -35.60
N THR A 510 -21.18 -5.05 -36.33
CA THR A 510 -20.11 -4.18 -35.89
C THR A 510 -20.36 -2.75 -36.38
N GLY A 511 -19.78 -1.76 -35.71
CA GLY A 511 -19.91 -0.38 -36.14
C GLY A 511 -19.81 0.65 -35.03
N VAL A 512 -19.97 1.90 -35.42
CA VAL A 512 -19.93 3.06 -34.52
C VAL A 512 -21.29 3.73 -34.55
N ASN A 513 -21.94 3.78 -33.38
CA ASN A 513 -23.28 4.34 -33.22
C ASN A 513 -23.25 5.50 -32.23
N GLU A 514 -24.08 6.50 -32.43
CA GLU A 514 -24.28 7.58 -31.44
C GLU A 514 -25.67 7.40 -30.81
N LEU A 515 -25.69 7.28 -29.49
CA LEU A 515 -26.91 7.12 -28.69
C LEU A 515 -27.10 8.40 -27.86
N GLU A 516 -28.36 8.84 -27.75
CA GLU A 516 -28.74 9.95 -26.90
C GLU A 516 -29.82 9.49 -25.92
N TYR A 517 -29.59 9.77 -24.64
CA TYR A 517 -30.53 9.43 -23.58
C TYR A 517 -30.46 10.50 -22.48
N ASP A 518 -31.61 11.06 -22.10
CA ASP A 518 -31.75 12.05 -21.04
C ASP A 518 -30.76 13.22 -21.15
N GLY A 519 -30.55 13.72 -22.40
CA GLY A 519 -29.66 14.82 -22.70
C GLY A 519 -28.16 14.49 -22.72
N LYS A 520 -27.78 13.24 -22.48
CA LYS A 520 -26.39 12.74 -22.55
C LYS A 520 -26.14 11.96 -23.82
N LYS A 521 -24.90 12.03 -24.32
CA LYS A 521 -24.48 11.37 -25.54
C LYS A 521 -23.52 10.24 -25.23
N ILE A 522 -23.77 9.07 -25.82
CA ILE A 522 -22.86 7.92 -25.77
C ILE A 522 -22.39 7.60 -27.20
N LEU A 523 -21.08 7.55 -27.39
CA LEU A 523 -20.49 6.94 -28.58
C LEU A 523 -20.30 5.44 -28.29
N GLU A 524 -21.11 4.62 -28.94
CA GLU A 524 -21.01 3.17 -28.88
C GLU A 524 -20.17 2.66 -30.04
N VAL A 525 -19.17 1.85 -29.73
CA VAL A 525 -18.31 1.16 -30.69
C VAL A 525 -18.43 -0.34 -30.45
N VAL A 526 -18.88 -1.08 -31.46
CA VAL A 526 -19.01 -2.53 -31.43
C VAL A 526 -18.00 -3.15 -32.40
N VAL A 527 -17.04 -3.90 -31.86
CA VAL A 527 -15.95 -4.56 -32.60
C VAL A 527 -16.12 -6.09 -32.65
#